data_eed85e5f120a5bcfef13463adf71e0d1
#
_entry.id   eed85e5f120a5bcfef13463adf71e0d1
#
_cell.length_a   1.000
_cell.length_b   1.000
_cell.length_c   1.000
_cell.angle_alpha   90.00
_cell.angle_beta   90.00
_cell.angle_gamma   90.00
#
_symmetry.space_group_name_H-M   'P 1'
#
loop_
_entity.id
_entity.type
_entity.pdbx_description
1 polymer ?
#
loop_
_entity_poly.entity_id
_entity_poly.type
_entity_poly.pdbx_seq_one_letter_code
_entity_poly.pdbx_strand_id
1 'polypeptide(L)'
;SYPLAGAFDGQSVGASYSVAYTRTQVPAEEERLDPNVTPQLPTSGVLPFVSLGWSYSSATRFLWSVAAEHGFSASLNMTATHPAFGSEAASLAVSGRATGYLLMPWLRHHSLGVSVSGGTSTGRYLGQGPFFIGGFVEPSLFDTLRNLFVQGGIVLRGYAPGSQFGRSYALTNAEYRFPIVNVDRGLSTLPIFLARVTGAAFTDIGAAADDLTRASIKVGAGAELWFDFQVAYAASLTFRLGYARGVSEGGLDRLYFVAAAPF
;
A
#
# COMPACT_ATOMS: atom_id res chain seq x y z
N SER A 1 13.04 -2.51 16.99
CA SER A 1 11.69 -2.96 17.34
C SER A 1 11.75 -3.98 18.47
N TYR A 2 10.86 -3.87 19.45
CA TYR A 2 10.70 -4.88 20.51
C TYR A 2 9.46 -5.69 20.19
N PRO A 3 9.57 -7.02 19.99
CA PRO A 3 8.42 -7.89 19.85
C PRO A 3 7.79 -8.15 21.23
N LEU A 4 6.50 -7.99 21.30
CA LEU A 4 5.65 -8.39 22.42
C LEU A 4 4.80 -9.54 21.89
N ALA A 5 5.27 -10.77 21.98
CA ALA A 5 4.61 -11.92 21.37
C ALA A 5 3.74 -12.67 22.36
N GLY A 6 2.50 -12.93 21.98
CA GLY A 6 1.62 -13.93 22.56
C GLY A 6 1.73 -15.28 21.81
N ALA A 7 1.07 -16.32 22.29
CA ALA A 7 1.09 -17.64 21.63
C ALA A 7 0.40 -17.66 20.25
N PHE A 8 -0.54 -16.74 20.00
CA PHE A 8 -1.35 -16.68 18.77
C PHE A 8 -1.45 -15.27 18.17
N ASP A 9 -0.80 -14.30 18.78
CA ASP A 9 -0.76 -12.92 18.34
C ASP A 9 0.64 -12.34 18.47
N GLY A 10 0.96 -11.39 17.62
CA GLY A 10 2.23 -10.68 17.63
C GLY A 10 2.01 -9.19 17.75
N GLN A 11 2.76 -8.54 18.64
CA GLN A 11 2.85 -7.10 18.72
C GLN A 11 4.28 -6.64 18.55
N SER A 12 4.47 -5.49 17.96
CA SER A 12 5.77 -4.83 17.92
C SER A 12 5.64 -3.34 18.12
N VAL A 13 6.61 -2.77 18.82
CA VAL A 13 6.80 -1.32 18.94
C VAL A 13 8.19 -0.99 18.44
N GLY A 14 8.29 0.04 17.63
CA GLY A 14 9.56 0.49 17.06
C GLY A 14 9.69 2.00 17.14
N ALA A 15 10.90 2.45 17.38
CA ALA A 15 11.27 3.85 17.26
C ALA A 15 12.52 3.96 16.36
N SER A 16 12.55 4.97 15.53
CA SER A 16 13.70 5.25 14.67
C SER A 16 13.94 6.75 14.54
N TYR A 17 15.21 7.12 14.43
CA TYR A 17 15.63 8.42 13.95
C TYR A 17 16.25 8.25 12.58
N SER A 18 15.83 9.05 11.63
CA SER A 18 16.29 8.97 10.24
C SER A 18 16.59 10.35 9.71
N VAL A 19 17.56 10.42 8.81
CA VAL A 19 17.90 11.64 8.09
C VAL A 19 17.74 11.37 6.61
N ALA A 20 16.81 12.05 5.97
CA ALA A 20 16.62 12.00 4.52
C ALA A 20 17.24 13.23 3.86
N TYR A 21 17.93 13.04 2.76
CA TYR A 21 18.35 14.12 1.88
C TYR A 21 17.45 14.11 0.65
N THR A 22 16.75 15.21 0.43
CA THR A 22 15.91 15.40 -0.74
C THR A 22 16.53 16.42 -1.68
N ARG A 23 16.59 16.08 -2.96
CA ARG A 23 16.97 16.99 -4.02
C ARG A 23 15.81 17.14 -5.00
N THR A 24 15.32 18.34 -5.16
CA THR A 24 14.26 18.62 -6.12
C THR A 24 14.83 18.61 -7.53
N GLN A 25 14.25 17.80 -8.40
CA GLN A 25 14.46 17.88 -9.84
C GLN A 25 13.14 18.33 -10.47
N VAL A 26 13.15 19.42 -11.18
CA VAL A 26 12.00 19.89 -11.96
C VAL A 26 12.01 19.11 -13.27
N PRO A 27 10.98 18.27 -13.55
CA PRO A 27 10.89 17.62 -14.85
C PRO A 27 10.75 18.67 -15.96
N ALA A 28 11.35 18.41 -17.12
CA ALA A 28 11.16 19.24 -18.29
C ALA A 28 9.66 19.34 -18.64
N GLU A 29 9.25 20.45 -19.25
CA GLU A 29 7.82 20.67 -19.56
C GLU A 29 7.23 19.56 -20.44
N GLU A 30 8.05 18.98 -21.31
CA GLU A 30 7.73 17.88 -22.20
C GLU A 30 7.53 16.53 -21.48
N GLU A 31 8.06 16.39 -20.25
CA GLU A 31 7.95 15.16 -19.43
C GLU A 31 6.77 15.24 -18.45
N ARG A 32 6.03 16.32 -18.41
CA ARG A 32 4.88 16.49 -17.50
C ARG A 32 3.66 15.77 -18.06
N LEU A 33 3.01 14.97 -17.25
CA LEU A 33 1.76 14.29 -17.59
C LEU A 33 0.62 15.27 -17.92
N ASP A 34 0.62 16.47 -17.34
CA ASP A 34 -0.25 17.58 -17.67
C ASP A 34 0.54 18.90 -17.57
N PRO A 35 0.75 19.62 -18.69
CA PRO A 35 1.50 20.87 -18.71
C PRO A 35 0.84 21.99 -17.87
N ASN A 36 -0.47 21.90 -17.62
CA ASN A 36 -1.22 22.92 -16.90
C ASN A 36 -1.17 22.74 -15.37
N VAL A 37 -0.68 21.61 -14.90
CA VAL A 37 -0.54 21.32 -13.47
C VAL A 37 0.88 21.66 -13.02
N THR A 38 1.02 22.65 -12.16
CA THR A 38 2.29 22.95 -11.50
C THR A 38 2.63 21.84 -10.53
N PRO A 39 3.69 21.04 -10.76
CA PRO A 39 4.05 19.98 -9.83
C PRO A 39 4.44 20.59 -8.48
N GLN A 40 3.83 20.10 -7.42
CA GLN A 40 4.27 20.42 -6.06
C GLN A 40 5.55 19.64 -5.76
N LEU A 41 6.66 20.30 -5.82
CA LEU A 41 7.97 19.70 -5.64
C LEU A 41 8.39 19.75 -4.16
N PRO A 42 9.01 18.68 -3.63
CA PRO A 42 9.55 18.68 -2.28
C PRO A 42 10.67 19.72 -2.16
N THR A 43 10.77 20.35 -1.02
CA THR A 43 11.90 21.25 -0.73
C THR A 43 13.19 20.45 -0.69
N SER A 44 14.23 20.93 -1.37
CA SER A 44 15.56 20.30 -1.30
C SER A 44 16.18 20.58 0.07
N GLY A 45 16.82 19.59 0.64
CA GLY A 45 17.52 19.75 1.91
C GLY A 45 17.63 18.46 2.73
N VAL A 46 18.18 18.63 3.91
CA VAL A 46 18.31 17.57 4.90
C VAL A 46 17.09 17.57 5.81
N LEU A 47 16.45 16.43 5.90
CA LEU A 47 15.21 16.22 6.66
C LEU A 47 15.43 15.16 7.73
N PRO A 48 15.81 15.55 8.95
CA PRO A 48 15.79 14.64 10.07
C PRO A 48 14.36 14.47 10.62
N PHE A 49 14.00 13.22 10.90
CA PHE A 49 12.70 12.88 11.48
C PHE A 49 12.78 11.72 12.46
N VAL A 50 11.88 11.72 13.42
CA VAL A 50 11.65 10.63 14.37
C VAL A 50 10.38 9.91 13.95
N SER A 51 10.44 8.59 13.89
CA SER A 51 9.26 7.75 13.64
C SER A 51 9.03 6.79 14.79
N LEU A 52 7.77 6.67 15.19
CA LEU A 52 7.26 5.70 16.15
C LEU A 52 6.26 4.82 15.42
N GLY A 53 6.41 3.50 15.57
CA GLY A 53 5.51 2.53 14.96
C GLY A 53 5.01 1.53 16.00
N TRP A 54 3.74 1.18 15.90
CA TRP A 54 3.13 0.07 16.61
C TRP A 54 2.43 -0.82 15.61
N SER A 55 2.54 -2.13 15.77
CA SER A 55 1.79 -3.09 14.98
C SER A 55 1.29 -4.24 15.85
N TYR A 56 0.14 -4.76 15.47
CA TYR A 56 -0.50 -5.93 16.04
C TYR A 56 -0.99 -6.83 14.93
N SER A 57 -0.88 -8.14 15.10
CA SER A 57 -1.47 -9.12 14.18
C SER A 57 -1.90 -10.36 14.92
N SER A 58 -3.17 -10.75 14.77
CA SER A 58 -3.73 -12.05 15.11
C SER A 58 -4.20 -12.81 13.85
N ALA A 59 -3.79 -12.32 12.67
CA ALA A 59 -4.19 -12.89 11.40
C ALA A 59 -3.63 -14.31 11.23
N THR A 60 -4.51 -15.27 11.02
CA THR A 60 -4.16 -16.68 10.88
C THR A 60 -4.25 -17.08 9.40
N ARG A 61 -3.16 -17.68 8.91
CA ARG A 61 -3.07 -18.23 7.56
C ARG A 61 -2.70 -19.71 7.68
N PHE A 62 -3.47 -20.57 7.04
CA PHE A 62 -3.19 -22.02 6.96
C PHE A 62 -2.39 -22.34 5.70
N LEU A 63 -1.84 -23.54 5.63
CA LEU A 63 -0.97 -23.98 4.53
C LEU A 63 -1.61 -23.81 3.13
N TRP A 64 -2.91 -24.08 3.04
CA TRP A 64 -3.66 -24.00 1.78
C TRP A 64 -4.44 -22.69 1.60
N SER A 65 -4.37 -21.78 2.57
CA SER A 65 -5.06 -20.50 2.51
C SER A 65 -4.47 -19.62 1.43
N VAL A 66 -5.33 -19.00 0.67
CA VAL A 66 -4.97 -17.99 -0.34
C VAL A 66 -4.49 -16.70 0.34
N ALA A 67 -5.14 -16.34 1.44
CA ALA A 67 -4.82 -15.21 2.28
C ALA A 67 -5.06 -15.56 3.75
N ALA A 68 -4.92 -14.61 4.67
CA ALA A 68 -5.42 -14.80 6.02
C ALA A 68 -6.93 -15.05 5.99
N GLU A 69 -7.38 -16.03 6.75
CA GLU A 69 -8.79 -16.46 6.79
C GLU A 69 -9.51 -15.96 8.03
N HIS A 70 -8.78 -15.72 9.12
CA HIS A 70 -9.32 -15.25 10.40
C HIS A 70 -8.40 -14.23 11.05
N GLY A 71 -8.98 -13.46 11.95
CA GLY A 71 -8.25 -12.52 12.77
C GLY A 71 -8.19 -11.12 12.17
N PHE A 72 -7.36 -10.29 12.75
CA PHE A 72 -7.14 -8.94 12.25
C PHE A 72 -5.68 -8.50 12.44
N SER A 73 -5.30 -7.49 11.71
CA SER A 73 -4.05 -6.78 11.91
C SER A 73 -4.33 -5.28 12.05
N ALA A 74 -3.52 -4.60 12.86
CA ALA A 74 -3.58 -3.16 13.03
C ALA A 74 -2.17 -2.58 13.08
N SER A 75 -2.01 -1.39 12.57
CA SER A 75 -0.76 -0.64 12.68
C SER A 75 -1.03 0.84 12.89
N LEU A 76 -0.14 1.48 13.63
CA LEU A 76 -0.14 2.92 13.86
C LEU A 76 1.28 3.42 13.65
N ASN A 77 1.43 4.47 12.85
CA ASN A 77 2.69 5.12 12.59
C ASN A 77 2.57 6.62 12.89
N MET A 78 3.57 7.14 13.57
CA MET A 78 3.71 8.55 13.87
C MET A 78 5.09 9.00 13.41
N THR A 79 5.14 10.07 12.64
CA THR A 79 6.38 10.69 12.17
C THR A 79 6.40 12.16 12.56
N ALA A 80 7.44 12.57 13.22
CA ALA A 80 7.61 13.96 13.67
C ALA A 80 8.93 14.55 13.19
N THR A 81 8.87 15.77 12.71
CA THR A 81 10.04 16.63 12.48
C THR A 81 9.99 17.80 13.44
N HIS A 82 11.13 18.22 13.96
CA HIS A 82 11.19 19.37 14.87
C HIS A 82 12.61 19.96 14.84
N PRO A 83 12.77 21.28 15.07
CA PRO A 83 14.09 21.92 15.15
C PRO A 83 15.02 21.27 16.17
N ALA A 84 14.49 20.73 17.28
CA ALA A 84 15.28 19.99 18.25
C ALA A 84 15.95 18.72 17.69
N PHE A 85 15.47 18.21 16.56
CA PHE A 85 16.06 17.06 15.85
C PHE A 85 16.94 17.50 14.68
N GLY A 86 17.15 18.81 14.50
CA GLY A 86 17.93 19.37 13.39
C GLY A 86 17.14 19.69 12.13
N SER A 87 15.81 19.63 12.17
CA SER A 87 14.94 19.98 11.06
C SER A 87 14.65 21.49 11.02
N GLU A 88 14.53 22.06 9.83
CA GLU A 88 14.14 23.48 9.66
C GLU A 88 12.65 23.72 9.96
N ALA A 89 11.83 22.68 10.01
CA ALA A 89 10.39 22.80 10.19
C ALA A 89 9.89 21.82 11.25
N ALA A 90 8.78 22.20 11.90
CA ALA A 90 8.04 21.33 12.79
C ALA A 90 6.81 20.76 12.06
N SER A 91 6.68 19.44 12.07
CA SER A 91 5.50 18.76 11.56
C SER A 91 5.24 17.45 12.32
N LEU A 92 4.00 17.02 12.32
CA LEU A 92 3.56 15.76 12.87
C LEU A 92 2.61 15.08 11.90
N ALA A 93 2.90 13.83 11.53
CA ALA A 93 2.00 12.98 10.77
C ALA A 93 1.66 11.74 11.60
N VAL A 94 0.39 11.38 11.62
CA VAL A 94 -0.10 10.15 12.25
C VAL A 94 -0.92 9.42 11.21
N SER A 95 -0.65 8.13 11.05
CA SER A 95 -1.43 7.26 10.16
C SER A 95 -1.64 5.90 10.79
N GLY A 96 -2.79 5.31 10.50
CA GLY A 96 -3.15 4.00 11.00
C GLY A 96 -3.85 3.16 9.94
N ARG A 97 -3.77 1.86 10.11
CA ARG A 97 -4.46 0.86 9.30
C ARG A 97 -4.97 -0.26 10.19
N ALA A 98 -6.17 -0.74 9.90
CA ALA A 98 -6.71 -1.95 10.47
C ALA A 98 -7.25 -2.83 9.32
N THR A 99 -6.97 -4.12 9.35
CA THR A 99 -7.45 -5.10 8.36
C THR A 99 -8.07 -6.28 9.09
N GLY A 100 -9.33 -6.56 8.82
CA GLY A 100 -10.04 -7.73 9.29
C GLY A 100 -10.15 -8.78 8.19
N TYR A 101 -10.10 -10.06 8.57
CA TYR A 101 -10.19 -11.20 7.67
C TYR A 101 -11.33 -12.14 8.11
N LEU A 102 -12.15 -12.53 7.14
CA LEU A 102 -13.29 -13.40 7.34
C LEU A 102 -13.25 -14.55 6.34
N LEU A 103 -13.27 -15.79 6.85
CA LEU A 103 -13.47 -16.97 6.01
C LEU A 103 -14.94 -17.05 5.58
N MET A 104 -15.17 -17.26 4.30
CA MET A 104 -16.52 -17.38 3.77
C MET A 104 -17.08 -18.78 4.03
N PRO A 105 -18.34 -18.90 4.50
CA PRO A 105 -18.90 -20.19 4.92
C PRO A 105 -19.29 -21.11 3.76
N TRP A 106 -19.38 -20.59 2.55
CA TRP A 106 -19.92 -21.35 1.40
C TRP A 106 -18.88 -22.13 0.59
N LEU A 107 -17.63 -21.70 0.58
CA LEU A 107 -16.56 -22.37 -0.18
C LEU A 107 -15.26 -22.39 0.62
N ARG A 108 -14.48 -23.47 0.46
CA ARG A 108 -13.20 -23.62 1.17
C ARG A 108 -12.17 -22.59 0.67
N HIS A 109 -11.43 -21.99 1.59
CA HIS A 109 -10.34 -21.06 1.32
C HIS A 109 -10.77 -19.76 0.57
N HIS A 110 -12.06 -19.45 0.56
CA HIS A 110 -12.57 -18.15 0.14
C HIS A 110 -12.53 -17.20 1.32
N SER A 111 -11.90 -16.04 1.17
CA SER A 111 -11.74 -15.07 2.24
C SER A 111 -12.14 -13.66 1.80
N LEU A 112 -12.73 -12.93 2.72
CA LEU A 112 -12.96 -11.50 2.58
C LEU A 112 -12.00 -10.75 3.49
N GLY A 113 -11.17 -9.90 2.92
CA GLY A 113 -10.33 -8.95 3.65
C GLY A 113 -10.91 -7.55 3.54
N VAL A 114 -11.11 -6.89 4.66
CA VAL A 114 -11.51 -5.48 4.69
C VAL A 114 -10.46 -4.68 5.44
N SER A 115 -9.87 -3.71 4.77
CA SER A 115 -8.85 -2.82 5.32
C SER A 115 -9.39 -1.40 5.39
N VAL A 116 -9.25 -0.77 6.54
CA VAL A 116 -9.52 0.65 6.74
C VAL A 116 -8.22 1.32 7.12
N SER A 117 -7.87 2.39 6.43
CA SER A 117 -6.69 3.19 6.74
C SER A 117 -7.03 4.68 6.71
N GLY A 118 -6.31 5.44 7.50
CA GLY A 118 -6.47 6.88 7.57
C GLY A 118 -5.26 7.53 8.21
N GLY A 119 -5.12 8.81 7.99
CA GLY A 119 -4.05 9.58 8.59
C GLY A 119 -4.32 11.07 8.50
N THR A 120 -3.66 11.79 9.37
CA THR A 120 -3.69 13.25 9.38
C THR A 120 -2.32 13.81 9.72
N SER A 121 -2.09 15.02 9.31
CA SER A 121 -0.84 15.71 9.54
C SER A 121 -1.06 17.17 9.88
N THR A 122 -0.16 17.69 10.68
CA THR A 122 -0.13 19.09 11.11
C THR A 122 1.25 19.67 10.98
N GLY A 123 1.34 20.99 10.98
CA GLY A 123 2.60 21.70 10.89
C GLY A 123 2.98 22.12 9.46
N ARG A 124 4.21 22.59 9.31
CA ARG A 124 4.73 23.05 8.03
C ARG A 124 5.38 21.87 7.29
N TYR A 125 4.69 21.37 6.28
CA TYR A 125 5.31 20.42 5.37
C TYR A 125 6.18 21.14 4.33
N LEU A 126 7.28 20.51 3.98
CA LEU A 126 8.20 20.99 2.98
C LEU A 126 7.61 20.78 1.57
N GLY A 127 6.56 21.53 1.25
CA GLY A 127 6.03 21.68 -0.11
C GLY A 127 5.05 20.64 -0.62
N GLN A 128 4.86 19.50 0.05
CA GLN A 128 3.84 18.50 -0.35
C GLN A 128 2.94 18.15 0.83
N GLY A 129 1.66 17.89 0.55
CA GLY A 129 0.81 17.21 1.51
C GLY A 129 1.40 15.83 1.84
N PRO A 130 1.29 15.35 3.08
CA PRO A 130 1.97 14.11 3.48
C PRO A 130 1.35 12.85 2.90
N PHE A 131 0.12 12.95 2.40
CA PHE A 131 -0.62 11.79 1.93
C PHE A 131 -1.09 11.96 0.50
N PHE A 132 -0.80 10.94 -0.30
CA PHE A 132 -1.25 10.80 -1.68
C PHE A 132 -2.04 9.51 -1.78
N ILE A 133 -3.22 9.56 -2.40
CA ILE A 133 -3.98 8.38 -2.76
C ILE A 133 -4.17 8.33 -4.28
N GLY A 134 -4.20 7.12 -4.81
CA GLY A 134 -4.37 6.90 -6.24
C GLY A 134 -3.96 5.49 -6.64
N GLY A 135 -3.93 5.22 -7.93
CA GLY A 135 -3.51 3.94 -8.49
C GLY A 135 -2.02 3.68 -8.29
N PHE A 136 -1.61 2.53 -8.77
CA PHE A 136 -0.19 2.18 -8.79
C PHE A 136 0.58 3.20 -9.66
N VAL A 137 1.71 3.67 -9.14
CA VAL A 137 2.70 4.34 -9.98
C VAL A 137 3.13 3.31 -11.03
N GLU A 138 3.15 3.67 -12.29
CA GLU A 138 3.72 2.80 -13.33
C GLU A 138 5.24 2.80 -13.17
N PRO A 139 5.83 1.79 -12.57
CA PRO A 139 7.25 1.78 -12.38
C PRO A 139 7.89 1.01 -13.52
N SER A 140 9.11 1.37 -13.85
CA SER A 140 10.00 0.36 -14.42
C SER A 140 10.01 -0.87 -13.48
N LEU A 141 10.18 -2.07 -14.02
CA LEU A 141 10.30 -3.30 -13.20
C LEU A 141 11.25 -3.14 -12.00
N PHE A 142 12.26 -2.28 -12.14
CA PHE A 142 13.23 -1.95 -11.11
C PHE A 142 12.66 -1.09 -9.97
N ASP A 143 11.82 -0.11 -10.30
CA ASP A 143 11.15 0.72 -9.29
C ASP A 143 10.06 -0.05 -8.56
N THR A 144 9.40 -1.01 -9.23
CA THR A 144 8.47 -1.94 -8.59
C THR A 144 9.19 -2.78 -7.53
N LEU A 145 10.34 -3.35 -7.84
CA LEU A 145 11.14 -4.14 -6.90
C LEU A 145 11.65 -3.28 -5.73
N ARG A 146 12.00 -2.03 -5.98
CA ARG A 146 12.47 -1.10 -4.95
C ARG A 146 11.32 -0.61 -4.06
N ASN A 147 10.15 -0.33 -4.60
CA ASN A 147 8.99 0.17 -3.87
C ASN A 147 8.20 -0.93 -3.15
N LEU A 148 8.44 -2.20 -3.49
CA LEU A 148 7.92 -3.39 -2.80
C LEU A 148 8.16 -3.35 -1.29
N PHE A 149 9.25 -2.74 -0.86
CA PHE A 149 9.65 -2.63 0.55
C PHE A 149 9.16 -1.36 1.25
N VAL A 150 8.58 -0.38 0.54
CA VAL A 150 8.36 0.97 1.08
C VAL A 150 6.89 1.38 1.16
N GLN A 151 5.99 0.81 0.35
CA GLN A 151 4.61 1.29 0.29
C GLN A 151 3.58 0.20 0.62
N GLY A 152 3.34 0.01 1.90
CA GLY A 152 2.10 -0.61 2.40
C GLY A 152 0.90 0.28 2.12
N GLY A 153 0.34 0.21 0.92
CA GLY A 153 -1.09 0.16 0.74
C GLY A 153 -1.94 1.42 0.89
N ILE A 154 -1.53 2.61 0.43
CA ILE A 154 -2.48 3.71 0.17
C ILE A 154 -2.81 3.67 -1.34
N VAL A 155 -3.35 2.55 -1.81
CA VAL A 155 -3.66 2.37 -3.23
C VAL A 155 -5.16 2.44 -3.43
N LEU A 156 -5.60 3.37 -4.27
CA LEU A 156 -6.95 3.51 -4.78
C LEU A 156 -6.94 3.14 -6.27
N ARG A 157 -7.25 1.88 -6.55
CA ARG A 157 -7.18 1.31 -7.91
C ARG A 157 -8.24 1.93 -8.82
N GLY A 158 -7.95 2.08 -10.11
CA GLY A 158 -8.83 2.73 -11.08
C GLY A 158 -8.67 4.25 -11.18
N TYR A 159 -7.62 4.81 -10.60
CA TYR A 159 -7.26 6.23 -10.70
C TYR A 159 -5.79 6.42 -11.03
N ALA A 160 -5.43 7.61 -11.49
CA ALA A 160 -4.03 7.96 -11.68
C ALA A 160 -3.26 7.95 -10.34
N PRO A 161 -1.96 7.65 -10.33
CA PRO A 161 -1.13 7.82 -9.16
C PRO A 161 -1.23 9.25 -8.62
N GLY A 162 -1.40 9.41 -7.30
CA GLY A 162 -1.52 10.73 -6.70
C GLY A 162 -2.74 11.54 -7.15
N SER A 163 -3.83 10.88 -7.58
CA SER A 163 -5.05 11.53 -8.06
C SER A 163 -5.73 12.43 -7.01
N GLN A 164 -5.43 12.21 -5.75
CA GLN A 164 -5.77 13.12 -4.66
C GLN A 164 -4.61 13.21 -3.68
N PHE A 165 -4.46 14.36 -3.07
CA PHE A 165 -3.45 14.61 -2.04
C PHE A 165 -3.99 15.60 -1.01
N GLY A 166 -3.41 15.56 0.19
CA GLY A 166 -3.78 16.49 1.26
C GLY A 166 -3.16 16.11 2.59
N ARG A 167 -3.49 16.90 3.61
CA ARG A 167 -3.05 16.69 4.98
C ARG A 167 -3.73 15.51 5.66
N SER A 168 -4.86 15.08 5.14
CA SER A 168 -5.62 13.98 5.70
C SER A 168 -6.10 13.05 4.60
N TYR A 169 -6.20 11.76 4.90
CA TYR A 169 -6.79 10.77 4.02
C TYR A 169 -7.62 9.76 4.80
N ALA A 170 -8.57 9.17 4.12
CA ALA A 170 -9.31 8.00 4.56
C ALA A 170 -9.48 7.05 3.37
N LEU A 171 -9.21 5.77 3.57
CA LEU A 171 -9.29 4.76 2.52
C LEU A 171 -9.79 3.43 3.11
N THR A 172 -10.76 2.84 2.44
CA THR A 172 -11.26 1.49 2.70
C THR A 172 -11.03 0.63 1.48
N ASN A 173 -10.41 -0.52 1.66
CA ASN A 173 -10.25 -1.53 0.63
C ASN A 173 -10.98 -2.79 1.09
N ALA A 174 -11.89 -3.30 0.28
CA ALA A 174 -12.53 -4.60 0.46
C ALA A 174 -12.09 -5.53 -0.66
N GLU A 175 -11.64 -6.73 -0.33
CA GLU A 175 -11.10 -7.68 -1.30
C GLU A 175 -11.58 -9.09 -0.99
N TYR A 176 -12.31 -9.67 -1.92
CA TYR A 176 -12.75 -11.06 -1.89
C TYR A 176 -11.78 -11.92 -2.68
N ARG A 177 -11.12 -12.86 -2.01
CA ARG A 177 -10.09 -13.75 -2.59
C ARG A 177 -10.58 -15.17 -2.63
N PHE A 178 -10.27 -15.86 -3.73
CA PHE A 178 -10.66 -17.24 -3.94
C PHE A 178 -9.58 -18.02 -4.71
N PRO A 179 -9.37 -19.31 -4.37
CA PRO A 179 -8.45 -20.16 -5.11
C PRO A 179 -9.04 -20.50 -6.48
N ILE A 180 -8.23 -20.42 -7.54
CA ILE A 180 -8.61 -20.90 -8.87
C ILE A 180 -8.03 -22.29 -9.08
N VAL A 181 -6.71 -22.44 -8.92
CA VAL A 181 -6.03 -23.71 -9.07
C VAL A 181 -4.74 -23.76 -8.26
N ASN A 182 -4.49 -24.89 -7.61
CA ASN A 182 -3.19 -25.23 -7.05
C ASN A 182 -2.43 -26.03 -8.12
N VAL A 183 -1.36 -25.44 -8.63
CA VAL A 183 -0.59 -26.03 -9.73
C VAL A 183 0.50 -26.94 -9.21
N ASP A 184 1.22 -26.49 -8.19
CA ASP A 184 2.29 -27.18 -7.47
C ASP A 184 3.27 -27.89 -8.44
N ARG A 185 3.68 -27.17 -9.50
CA ARG A 185 4.58 -27.70 -10.53
C ARG A 185 5.75 -26.78 -10.82
N GLY A 186 6.92 -27.40 -10.99
CA GLY A 186 8.11 -26.73 -11.52
C GLY A 186 8.07 -26.59 -13.05
N LEU A 187 8.74 -25.58 -13.56
CA LEU A 187 8.89 -25.32 -14.98
C LEU A 187 10.12 -26.11 -15.51
N SER A 188 9.93 -27.38 -15.86
CA SER A 188 11.02 -28.26 -16.35
C SER A 188 12.18 -28.32 -15.35
N THR A 189 13.41 -28.11 -15.80
CA THR A 189 14.64 -28.11 -14.99
C THR A 189 14.97 -26.73 -14.39
N LEU A 190 14.16 -25.71 -14.69
CA LEU A 190 14.39 -24.39 -14.15
C LEU A 190 13.98 -24.35 -12.65
N PRO A 191 14.72 -23.62 -11.82
CA PRO A 191 14.38 -23.49 -10.39
C PRO A 191 13.24 -22.50 -10.19
N ILE A 192 12.15 -22.66 -10.97
CA ILE A 192 10.94 -21.85 -10.92
C ILE A 192 9.77 -22.81 -10.73
N PHE A 193 9.00 -22.54 -9.69
CA PHE A 193 7.87 -23.35 -9.27
C PHE A 193 6.62 -22.47 -9.16
N LEU A 194 5.57 -22.80 -9.94
CA LEU A 194 4.26 -22.15 -9.79
C LEU A 194 3.46 -22.93 -8.76
N ALA A 195 3.23 -22.29 -7.61
CA ALA A 195 2.50 -22.91 -6.51
C ALA A 195 0.99 -22.88 -6.77
N ARG A 196 0.45 -21.67 -7.02
CA ARG A 196 -1.00 -21.52 -7.18
C ARG A 196 -1.37 -20.31 -8.04
N VAL A 197 -2.61 -20.31 -8.53
CA VAL A 197 -3.28 -19.18 -9.13
C VAL A 197 -4.52 -18.85 -8.29
N THR A 198 -4.66 -17.57 -7.93
CA THR A 198 -5.72 -17.03 -7.10
C THR A 198 -6.45 -15.92 -7.83
N GLY A 199 -7.77 -15.87 -7.68
CA GLY A 199 -8.58 -14.74 -8.10
C GLY A 199 -8.90 -13.80 -6.94
N ALA A 200 -9.02 -12.52 -7.24
CA ALA A 200 -9.52 -11.53 -6.31
C ALA A 200 -10.49 -10.57 -7.00
N ALA A 201 -11.58 -10.23 -6.33
CA ALA A 201 -12.45 -9.12 -6.70
C ALA A 201 -12.34 -8.07 -5.61
N PHE A 202 -12.29 -6.79 -5.96
CA PHE A 202 -12.05 -5.73 -4.99
C PHE A 202 -12.90 -4.49 -5.22
N THR A 203 -13.04 -3.73 -4.15
CA THR A 203 -13.55 -2.37 -4.16
C THR A 203 -12.69 -1.50 -3.23
N ASP A 204 -12.34 -0.31 -3.72
CA ASP A 204 -11.56 0.68 -2.99
C ASP A 204 -12.40 1.96 -2.89
N ILE A 205 -12.52 2.53 -1.70
CA ILE A 205 -13.27 3.76 -1.45
C ILE A 205 -12.37 4.68 -0.62
N GLY A 206 -12.11 5.88 -1.09
CA GLY A 206 -11.24 6.77 -0.35
C GLY A 206 -11.30 8.22 -0.80
N ALA A 207 -10.70 9.06 0.03
CA ALA A 207 -10.51 10.47 -0.22
C ALA A 207 -9.23 10.97 0.46
N ALA A 208 -8.57 11.96 -0.13
CA ALA A 208 -7.51 12.73 0.51
C ALA A 208 -7.70 14.21 0.20
N ALA A 209 -7.57 15.03 1.23
CA ALA A 209 -7.68 16.49 1.13
C ALA A 209 -7.07 17.15 2.37
N ASP A 210 -6.92 18.44 2.37
CA ASP A 210 -6.58 19.21 3.57
C ASP A 210 -7.76 19.22 4.56
N ASP A 211 -8.98 19.19 4.04
CA ASP A 211 -10.22 19.06 4.81
C ASP A 211 -11.07 17.91 4.23
N LEU A 212 -11.10 16.78 4.92
CA LEU A 212 -11.85 15.61 4.50
C LEU A 212 -13.37 15.82 4.43
N THR A 213 -13.90 16.80 5.14
CA THR A 213 -15.37 17.09 5.09
C THR A 213 -15.80 17.64 3.74
N ARG A 214 -14.86 18.16 2.95
CA ARG A 214 -15.07 18.72 1.61
C ARG A 214 -14.43 17.88 0.50
N ALA A 215 -13.83 16.77 0.86
CA ALA A 215 -13.14 15.92 -0.10
C ALA A 215 -14.12 15.18 -1.01
N SER A 216 -13.80 15.06 -2.28
CA SER A 216 -14.57 14.20 -3.19
C SER A 216 -14.21 12.73 -2.92
N ILE A 217 -15.21 11.92 -2.62
CA ILE A 217 -15.02 10.48 -2.43
C ILE A 217 -14.83 9.83 -3.79
N LYS A 218 -13.76 9.05 -3.91
CA LYS A 218 -13.45 8.25 -5.09
C LYS A 218 -13.71 6.77 -4.82
N VAL A 219 -14.28 6.10 -5.81
CA VAL A 219 -14.62 4.67 -5.74
C VAL A 219 -13.99 3.97 -6.92
N GLY A 220 -13.20 2.93 -6.65
CA GLY A 220 -12.62 2.04 -7.65
C GLY A 220 -13.07 0.60 -7.41
N ALA A 221 -13.25 -0.15 -8.48
CA ALA A 221 -13.60 -1.57 -8.41
C ALA A 221 -12.86 -2.34 -9.51
N GLY A 222 -12.66 -3.64 -9.30
CA GLY A 222 -11.99 -4.46 -10.29
C GLY A 222 -11.76 -5.89 -9.86
N ALA A 223 -10.91 -6.57 -10.63
CA ALA A 223 -10.53 -7.94 -10.38
C ALA A 223 -9.05 -8.16 -10.68
N GLU A 224 -8.46 -9.13 -10.01
CA GLU A 224 -7.05 -9.51 -10.15
C GLU A 224 -6.90 -11.02 -10.28
N LEU A 225 -5.86 -11.42 -10.98
CA LEU A 225 -5.30 -12.77 -10.96
C LEU A 225 -3.92 -12.70 -10.32
N TRP A 226 -3.67 -13.57 -9.37
CA TRP A 226 -2.41 -13.66 -8.64
C TRP A 226 -1.74 -14.98 -8.95
N PHE A 227 -0.48 -14.93 -9.28
CA PHE A 227 0.36 -16.07 -9.61
C PHE A 227 1.48 -16.15 -8.57
N ASP A 228 1.43 -17.14 -7.69
CA ASP A 228 2.42 -17.35 -6.63
C ASP A 228 3.53 -18.27 -7.15
N PHE A 229 4.73 -17.72 -7.24
CA PHE A 229 5.92 -18.43 -7.67
C PHE A 229 6.91 -18.60 -6.53
N GLN A 230 7.61 -19.71 -6.54
CA GLN A 230 8.86 -19.91 -5.81
C GLN A 230 10.02 -19.95 -6.80
N VAL A 231 11.04 -19.14 -6.54
CA VAL A 231 12.24 -19.04 -7.38
C VAL A 231 13.44 -19.46 -6.56
N ALA A 232 14.29 -20.32 -7.16
CA ALA A 232 15.52 -20.84 -6.54
C ALA A 232 15.30 -21.46 -5.15
N TYR A 233 14.11 -22.01 -4.87
CA TYR A 233 13.72 -22.62 -3.58
C TYR A 233 13.79 -21.68 -2.35
N ALA A 234 14.16 -20.44 -2.54
CA ALA A 234 14.39 -19.49 -1.45
C ALA A 234 13.51 -18.24 -1.52
N ALA A 235 13.16 -17.77 -2.71
CA ALA A 235 12.40 -16.55 -2.90
C ALA A 235 10.98 -16.87 -3.36
N SER A 236 10.01 -16.33 -2.65
CA SER A 236 8.61 -16.33 -3.09
C SER A 236 8.28 -15.01 -3.76
N LEU A 237 7.63 -15.07 -4.92
CA LEU A 237 7.20 -13.93 -5.71
C LEU A 237 5.74 -14.11 -6.10
N THR A 238 4.96 -13.06 -5.94
CA THR A 238 3.57 -13.02 -6.42
C THR A 238 3.47 -12.02 -7.56
N PHE A 239 3.04 -12.47 -8.71
CA PHE A 239 2.67 -11.61 -9.82
C PHE A 239 1.17 -11.38 -9.81
N ARG A 240 0.76 -10.11 -9.93
CA ARG A 240 -0.63 -9.70 -9.94
C ARG A 240 -0.94 -9.05 -11.29
N LEU A 241 -1.86 -9.64 -12.04
CA LEU A 241 -2.46 -9.05 -13.23
C LEU A 241 -3.86 -8.57 -12.87
N GLY A 242 -4.13 -7.30 -13.01
CA GLY A 242 -5.38 -6.72 -12.57
C GLY A 242 -6.00 -5.78 -13.60
N TYR A 243 -7.33 -5.68 -13.52
CA TYR A 243 -8.12 -4.65 -14.15
C TYR A 243 -8.85 -3.86 -13.07
N ALA A 244 -8.77 -2.54 -13.15
CA ALA A 244 -9.45 -1.63 -12.25
C ALA A 244 -10.16 -0.53 -13.03
N ARG A 245 -11.36 -0.19 -12.57
CA ARG A 245 -12.16 0.91 -13.07
C ARG A 245 -12.47 1.89 -11.94
N GLY A 246 -12.16 3.17 -12.15
CA GLY A 246 -12.64 4.24 -11.31
C GLY A 246 -14.07 4.61 -11.69
N VAL A 247 -14.97 4.59 -10.71
CA VAL A 247 -16.41 4.80 -10.93
C VAL A 247 -16.80 6.26 -10.74
N SER A 248 -16.05 6.99 -9.91
CA SER A 248 -16.27 8.42 -9.64
C SER A 248 -15.49 9.29 -10.63
N GLU A 249 -15.70 10.60 -10.56
CA GLU A 249 -15.03 11.59 -11.41
C GLU A 249 -13.50 11.44 -11.42
N GLY A 250 -12.89 11.51 -12.62
CA GLY A 250 -11.47 11.27 -12.83
C GLY A 250 -11.06 9.80 -12.77
N GLY A 251 -12.05 8.88 -12.78
CA GLY A 251 -11.80 7.45 -12.86
C GLY A 251 -11.29 7.04 -14.24
N LEU A 252 -10.44 6.03 -14.25
CA LEU A 252 -9.81 5.46 -15.44
C LEU A 252 -10.07 3.96 -15.50
N ASP A 253 -10.11 3.42 -16.71
CA ASP A 253 -10.01 1.99 -16.96
C ASP A 253 -8.53 1.63 -17.11
N ARG A 254 -8.02 0.77 -16.22
CA ARG A 254 -6.60 0.40 -16.22
C ARG A 254 -6.40 -1.10 -16.10
N LEU A 255 -5.59 -1.62 -17.01
CA LEU A 255 -4.91 -2.90 -16.82
C LEU A 255 -3.56 -2.61 -16.16
N TYR A 256 -3.18 -3.42 -15.18
CA TYR A 256 -1.90 -3.28 -14.49
C TYR A 256 -1.28 -4.63 -14.18
N PHE A 257 0.02 -4.62 -14.09
CA PHE A 257 0.83 -5.76 -13.69
C PHE A 257 1.74 -5.33 -12.55
N VAL A 258 1.72 -6.07 -11.45
CA VAL A 258 2.52 -5.79 -10.26
C VAL A 258 3.24 -7.06 -9.83
N ALA A 259 4.54 -6.96 -9.59
CA ALA A 259 5.29 -7.98 -8.88
C ALA A 259 5.33 -7.64 -7.40
N ALA A 260 4.95 -8.55 -6.54
CA ALA A 260 4.91 -8.35 -5.09
C ALA A 260 5.59 -9.51 -4.36
N ALA A 261 6.18 -9.22 -3.20
CA ALA A 261 6.48 -10.30 -2.26
C ALA A 261 5.17 -10.88 -1.73
N PRO A 262 5.07 -12.18 -1.46
CA PRO A 262 3.88 -12.78 -0.88
C PRO A 262 3.65 -12.21 0.53
N PHE A 263 2.42 -11.89 0.82
CA PHE A 263 1.97 -11.41 2.14
C PHE A 263 1.85 -12.56 3.14
#